data_e214c6f16370f2bca5f8388128717666
#
_entry.id   e214c6f16370f2bca5f8388128717666
#
_cell.length_a   1.000
_cell.length_b   1.000
_cell.length_c   1.000
_cell.angle_alpha   90.00
_cell.angle_beta   90.00
_cell.angle_gamma   90.00
#
_symmetry.space_group_name_H-M   'P 1'
#
loop_
_entity.id
_entity.type
_entity.pdbx_description
1 polymer ?
#
loop_
_entity_poly.entity_id
_entity_poly.type
_entity_poly.pdbx_seq_one_letter_code
_entity_poly.pdbx_strand_id
1 'polypeptide(L)'
;DLLPVVVRPPESERLDANHLNNVLVWSQTRQQYIPLSNVVSGFALEWEDPLILRRDRSRVLTVQTDPDPLSQQTSGDILARVKPQIDALPLPHGYSIEWGGDAENSSEAQQGLFTTLPLGYLVMFVITVLMFSSVKNAVAIWLTVPLALIGVTPGFLLTGIPFGFMALIGLLSLSGMLIRNGIVLVEEIEQQKAQQDQHSAIVYAATSRLRPILLTAFTTVLGLAPLLLDVFFQSMAVVIMRSE
;
A
#
# COMPACT_ATOMS: atom_id res chain seq x y z
N ASP A 1 29.73 -2.93 -16.11
CA ASP A 1 28.91 -4.11 -16.46
C ASP A 1 29.43 -4.69 -17.77
N LEU A 2 29.89 -5.95 -17.75
CA LEU A 2 30.30 -6.67 -18.95
C LEU A 2 29.04 -7.18 -19.65
N LEU A 3 28.77 -6.69 -20.85
CA LEU A 3 27.70 -7.19 -21.68
C LEU A 3 28.13 -8.55 -22.29
N PRO A 4 27.34 -9.61 -22.13
CA PRO A 4 27.67 -10.90 -22.73
C PRO A 4 27.52 -10.80 -24.26
N VAL A 5 28.57 -11.17 -24.99
CA VAL A 5 28.48 -11.34 -26.43
C VAL A 5 28.07 -12.79 -26.73
N VAL A 6 26.86 -12.95 -27.26
CA VAL A 6 26.32 -14.28 -27.59
C VAL A 6 26.34 -14.45 -29.10
N VAL A 7 27.11 -15.43 -29.58
CA VAL A 7 27.10 -15.86 -30.99
C VAL A 7 26.05 -16.95 -31.14
N ARG A 8 25.03 -16.71 -31.95
CA ARG A 8 23.94 -17.65 -32.21
C ARG A 8 23.82 -17.96 -33.70
N PRO A 9 23.58 -19.22 -34.09
CA PRO A 9 23.20 -19.52 -35.46
C PRO A 9 21.84 -18.87 -35.82
N PRO A 10 21.54 -18.72 -37.10
CA PRO A 10 20.26 -18.18 -37.56
C PRO A 10 19.08 -19.01 -37.03
N GLU A 11 17.91 -18.37 -36.88
CA GLU A 11 16.73 -18.96 -36.23
C GLU A 11 16.25 -20.24 -36.89
N SER A 12 16.37 -20.32 -38.23
CA SER A 12 16.03 -21.50 -39.02
C SER A 12 16.86 -22.75 -38.66
N GLU A 13 18.09 -22.58 -38.16
CA GLU A 13 18.97 -23.66 -37.75
C GLU A 13 18.85 -24.04 -36.28
N ARG A 14 18.25 -23.18 -35.47
CA ARG A 14 18.09 -23.40 -34.00
C ARG A 14 16.88 -24.21 -33.61
N LEU A 15 15.85 -24.25 -34.44
CA LEU A 15 14.56 -24.85 -34.14
C LEU A 15 14.51 -26.37 -34.35
N ASP A 16 15.49 -26.96 -35.00
CA ASP A 16 15.52 -28.39 -35.25
C ASP A 16 16.61 -29.08 -34.41
N ALA A 17 16.17 -29.87 -33.42
CA ALA A 17 17.07 -30.67 -32.59
C ALA A 17 17.90 -31.67 -33.40
N ASN A 18 17.47 -32.06 -34.63
CA ASN A 18 18.21 -32.94 -35.50
C ASN A 18 19.47 -32.30 -36.05
N HIS A 19 19.54 -30.96 -36.15
CA HIS A 19 20.77 -30.28 -36.55
C HIS A 19 21.92 -30.49 -35.57
N LEU A 20 21.66 -30.75 -34.31
CA LEU A 20 22.69 -31.04 -33.31
C LEU A 20 23.49 -32.29 -33.65
N ASN A 21 22.91 -33.29 -34.31
CA ASN A 21 23.58 -34.50 -34.73
C ASN A 21 24.69 -34.25 -35.77
N ASN A 22 24.50 -33.19 -36.59
CA ASN A 22 25.39 -32.85 -37.70
C ASN A 22 26.43 -31.79 -37.35
N VAL A 23 26.39 -31.24 -36.14
CA VAL A 23 27.39 -30.25 -35.66
C VAL A 23 28.74 -30.92 -35.63
N LEU A 24 29.71 -30.31 -36.31
CA LEU A 24 31.08 -30.83 -36.39
C LEU A 24 31.92 -30.28 -35.22
N VAL A 25 32.55 -31.16 -34.48
CA VAL A 25 33.47 -30.84 -33.38
C VAL A 25 34.88 -31.26 -33.76
N TRP A 26 35.86 -30.40 -33.48
CA TRP A 26 37.27 -30.72 -33.73
C TRP A 26 37.78 -31.75 -32.72
N SER A 27 38.26 -32.88 -33.23
CA SER A 27 38.93 -33.94 -32.43
C SER A 27 40.42 -33.71 -32.42
N GLN A 28 41.00 -33.39 -31.28
CA GLN A 28 42.46 -33.25 -31.13
C GLN A 28 43.21 -34.58 -31.35
N THR A 29 42.59 -35.70 -31.00
CA THR A 29 43.19 -37.03 -31.12
C THR A 29 43.23 -37.50 -32.55
N ARG A 30 42.18 -37.21 -33.34
CA ARG A 30 42.09 -37.61 -34.75
C ARG A 30 42.54 -36.56 -35.76
N GLN A 31 42.77 -35.35 -35.26
CA GLN A 31 43.08 -34.12 -36.04
C GLN A 31 42.13 -33.90 -37.23
N GLN A 32 40.84 -34.14 -37.00
CA GLN A 32 39.79 -33.97 -38.00
C GLN A 32 38.47 -33.56 -37.32
N TYR A 33 37.56 -32.96 -38.09
CA TYR A 33 36.21 -32.67 -37.66
C TYR A 33 35.37 -33.95 -37.65
N ILE A 34 34.70 -34.22 -36.52
CA ILE A 34 33.81 -35.38 -36.37
C ILE A 34 32.41 -34.89 -35.97
N PRO A 35 31.33 -35.55 -36.43
CA PRO A 35 29.97 -35.22 -36.02
C PRO A 35 29.81 -35.38 -34.50
N LEU A 36 29.06 -34.48 -33.89
CA LEU A 36 28.78 -34.51 -32.46
C LEU A 36 28.10 -35.81 -32.00
N SER A 37 27.28 -36.40 -32.87
CA SER A 37 26.66 -37.72 -32.68
C SER A 37 27.67 -38.87 -32.40
N ASN A 38 28.92 -38.73 -32.79
CA ASN A 38 29.97 -39.74 -32.52
C ASN A 38 30.62 -39.55 -31.14
N VAL A 39 30.34 -38.44 -30.45
CA VAL A 39 30.96 -38.08 -29.18
C VAL A 39 29.97 -38.17 -28.01
N VAL A 40 28.68 -38.01 -28.32
CA VAL A 40 27.58 -38.03 -27.30
C VAL A 40 26.72 -39.27 -27.48
N SER A 41 26.20 -39.81 -26.39
CA SER A 41 25.31 -40.98 -26.39
C SER A 41 23.87 -40.69 -26.79
N GLY A 42 23.48 -39.41 -26.78
CA GLY A 42 22.15 -38.93 -27.14
C GLY A 42 21.91 -37.50 -26.66
N PHE A 43 20.80 -36.92 -27.10
CA PHE A 43 20.33 -35.61 -26.68
C PHE A 43 19.02 -35.80 -25.94
N ALA A 44 18.88 -35.14 -24.78
CA ALA A 44 17.63 -35.02 -24.04
C ALA A 44 17.22 -33.56 -23.97
N LEU A 45 15.94 -33.31 -24.13
CA LEU A 45 15.34 -31.97 -23.87
C LEU A 45 15.02 -31.87 -22.39
N GLU A 46 15.63 -30.90 -21.74
CA GLU A 46 15.31 -30.55 -20.36
C GLU A 46 14.67 -29.14 -20.31
N TRP A 47 13.77 -28.99 -19.39
CA TRP A 47 13.17 -27.67 -19.11
C TRP A 47 14.13 -26.88 -18.24
N GLU A 48 14.48 -25.69 -18.68
CA GLU A 48 15.27 -24.75 -17.91
C GLU A 48 14.45 -23.50 -17.63
N ASP A 49 14.50 -23.03 -16.39
CA ASP A 49 13.81 -21.80 -16.01
C ASP A 49 14.42 -20.59 -16.73
N PRO A 50 13.66 -19.87 -17.58
CA PRO A 50 14.17 -18.73 -18.32
C PRO A 50 14.54 -17.55 -17.41
N LEU A 51 13.97 -17.51 -16.20
CA LEU A 51 14.19 -16.48 -15.20
C LEU A 51 14.39 -17.10 -13.83
N ILE A 52 15.55 -16.88 -13.24
CA ILE A 52 15.85 -17.30 -11.87
C ILE A 52 15.74 -16.07 -10.97
N LEU A 53 14.66 -16.01 -10.20
CA LEU A 53 14.45 -14.97 -9.19
C LEU A 53 15.34 -15.26 -7.96
N ARG A 54 15.95 -14.21 -7.44
CA ARG A 54 16.74 -14.28 -6.21
C ARG A 54 16.36 -13.13 -5.28
N ARG A 55 16.22 -13.46 -4.00
CA ARG A 55 16.08 -12.51 -2.90
C ARG A 55 17.16 -12.83 -1.87
N ASP A 56 17.88 -11.84 -1.40
CA ASP A 56 18.98 -11.99 -0.44
C ASP A 56 19.99 -13.09 -0.82
N ARG A 57 20.35 -13.15 -2.11
CA ARG A 57 21.26 -14.14 -2.73
C ARG A 57 20.75 -15.58 -2.80
N SER A 58 19.58 -15.86 -2.21
CA SER A 58 18.93 -17.19 -2.28
C SER A 58 17.97 -17.26 -3.47
N ARG A 59 17.82 -18.44 -4.07
CA ARG A 59 16.80 -18.66 -5.11
C ARG A 59 15.42 -18.61 -4.47
N VAL A 60 14.48 -17.91 -5.13
CA VAL A 60 13.12 -17.73 -4.65
C VAL A 60 12.13 -18.19 -5.70
N LEU A 61 11.13 -18.93 -5.26
CA LEU A 61 9.92 -19.21 -6.01
C LEU A 61 8.79 -18.35 -5.43
N THR A 62 8.26 -17.46 -6.25
CA THR A 62 7.17 -16.56 -5.81
C THR A 62 5.83 -17.12 -6.28
N VAL A 63 4.96 -17.41 -5.34
CA VAL A 63 3.56 -17.76 -5.59
C VAL A 63 2.73 -16.51 -5.34
N GLN A 64 2.05 -16.03 -6.37
CA GLN A 64 1.17 -14.85 -6.30
C GLN A 64 -0.28 -15.29 -6.32
N THR A 65 -1.09 -14.62 -5.52
CA THR A 65 -2.54 -14.80 -5.51
C THR A 65 -3.19 -13.45 -5.22
N ASP A 66 -4.22 -13.13 -5.98
CA ASP A 66 -4.98 -11.91 -5.82
C ASP A 66 -6.38 -12.26 -5.31
N PRO A 67 -7.01 -11.38 -4.49
CA PRO A 67 -8.40 -11.54 -4.11
C PRO A 67 -9.30 -11.46 -5.34
N ASP A 68 -10.41 -12.22 -5.33
CA ASP A 68 -11.45 -12.07 -6.34
C ASP A 68 -12.01 -10.64 -6.30
N PRO A 69 -11.97 -9.88 -7.41
CA PRO A 69 -12.49 -8.52 -7.47
C PRO A 69 -13.97 -8.39 -7.08
N LEU A 70 -14.73 -9.47 -7.18
CA LEU A 70 -16.15 -9.53 -6.78
C LEU A 70 -16.32 -9.87 -5.28
N SER A 71 -15.27 -10.33 -4.62
CA SER A 71 -15.30 -10.58 -3.18
C SER A 71 -15.09 -9.26 -2.44
N GLN A 72 -15.90 -9.01 -1.42
CA GLN A 72 -15.74 -7.86 -0.52
C GLN A 72 -14.63 -8.09 0.55
N GLN A 73 -13.69 -9.00 0.27
CA GLN A 73 -12.60 -9.34 1.19
C GLN A 73 -11.34 -8.56 0.82
N THR A 74 -10.65 -8.02 1.83
CA THR A 74 -9.33 -7.41 1.59
C THR A 74 -8.24 -8.46 1.48
N SER A 75 -7.12 -8.11 0.84
CA SER A 75 -5.90 -8.92 0.83
C SER A 75 -5.48 -9.31 2.26
N GLY A 76 -5.65 -8.39 3.22
CA GLY A 76 -5.33 -8.63 4.64
C GLY A 76 -6.21 -9.70 5.30
N ASP A 77 -7.52 -9.72 5.01
CA ASP A 77 -8.44 -10.72 5.57
C ASP A 77 -8.14 -12.12 5.02
N ILE A 78 -7.85 -12.19 3.71
CA ILE A 78 -7.46 -13.45 3.06
C ILE A 78 -6.15 -13.94 3.64
N LEU A 79 -5.15 -13.06 3.76
CA LEU A 79 -3.86 -13.38 4.34
C LEU A 79 -4.00 -13.90 5.77
N ALA A 80 -4.77 -13.23 6.63
CA ALA A 80 -4.99 -13.65 8.01
C ALA A 80 -5.59 -15.06 8.11
N ARG A 81 -6.41 -15.46 7.15
CA ARG A 81 -7.01 -16.78 7.09
C ARG A 81 -6.07 -17.86 6.53
N VAL A 82 -5.28 -17.52 5.51
CA VAL A 82 -4.45 -18.48 4.77
C VAL A 82 -3.07 -18.64 5.42
N LYS A 83 -2.52 -17.57 5.98
CA LYS A 83 -1.19 -17.55 6.60
C LYS A 83 -0.95 -18.68 7.59
N PRO A 84 -1.82 -18.93 8.61
CA PRO A 84 -1.57 -20.00 9.58
C PRO A 84 -1.56 -21.40 8.95
N GLN A 85 -2.27 -21.59 7.84
CA GLN A 85 -2.33 -22.88 7.15
C GLN A 85 -1.04 -23.12 6.34
N ILE A 86 -0.52 -22.08 5.72
CA ILE A 86 0.72 -22.16 4.92
C ILE A 86 1.93 -22.25 5.85
N ASP A 87 1.97 -21.46 6.93
CA ASP A 87 3.07 -21.49 7.90
C ASP A 87 3.17 -22.86 8.63
N ALA A 88 2.07 -23.64 8.67
CA ALA A 88 2.03 -24.99 9.23
C ALA A 88 2.52 -26.09 8.26
N LEU A 89 2.83 -25.75 7.00
CA LEU A 89 3.32 -26.75 6.04
C LEU A 89 4.72 -27.25 6.42
N PRO A 90 4.94 -28.58 6.42
CA PRO A 90 6.27 -29.14 6.64
C PRO A 90 7.19 -28.82 5.45
N LEU A 91 8.17 -27.96 5.65
CA LEU A 91 9.13 -27.61 4.64
C LEU A 91 10.34 -28.54 4.65
N PRO A 92 10.91 -28.87 3.49
CA PRO A 92 12.19 -29.55 3.40
C PRO A 92 13.30 -28.71 4.06
N HIS A 93 14.39 -29.38 4.47
CA HIS A 93 15.53 -28.71 5.08
C HIS A 93 16.15 -27.68 4.11
N GLY A 94 16.33 -26.45 4.58
CA GLY A 94 16.91 -25.35 3.79
C GLY A 94 15.89 -24.47 3.04
N TYR A 95 14.59 -24.73 3.20
CA TYR A 95 13.52 -23.88 2.67
C TYR A 95 12.89 -23.05 3.77
N SER A 96 12.55 -21.80 3.44
CA SER A 96 11.82 -20.89 4.31
C SER A 96 10.71 -20.21 3.54
N ILE A 97 9.59 -19.91 4.21
CA ILE A 97 8.49 -19.13 3.65
C ILE A 97 8.67 -17.68 4.09
N GLU A 98 8.61 -16.77 3.14
CA GLU A 98 8.57 -15.34 3.38
C GLU A 98 7.31 -14.75 2.75
N TRP A 99 6.64 -13.89 3.50
CA TRP A 99 5.45 -13.19 3.03
C TRP A 99 5.86 -11.83 2.46
N GLY A 100 5.71 -11.68 1.13
CA GLY A 100 6.07 -10.48 0.40
C GLY A 100 4.87 -9.73 -0.19
N GLY A 101 5.15 -8.79 -1.09
CA GLY A 101 4.17 -8.04 -1.85
C GLY A 101 3.38 -7.05 -1.00
N ASP A 102 2.05 -7.01 -1.17
CA ASP A 102 1.18 -6.06 -0.47
C ASP A 102 1.21 -6.23 1.06
N ALA A 103 1.32 -7.47 1.53
CA ALA A 103 1.43 -7.77 2.96
C ALA A 103 2.70 -7.18 3.60
N GLU A 104 3.83 -7.31 2.95
CA GLU A 104 5.12 -6.76 3.40
C GLU A 104 5.07 -5.22 3.37
N ASN A 105 4.68 -4.63 2.23
CA ASN A 105 4.58 -3.19 2.06
C ASN A 105 3.62 -2.55 3.08
N SER A 106 2.46 -3.17 3.30
CA SER A 106 1.48 -2.69 4.28
C SER A 106 1.99 -2.79 5.71
N SER A 107 2.69 -3.87 6.04
CA SER A 107 3.29 -4.07 7.37
C SER A 107 4.41 -3.06 7.65
N GLU A 108 5.31 -2.85 6.70
CA GLU A 108 6.39 -1.86 6.82
C GLU A 108 5.84 -0.44 6.92
N ALA A 109 4.85 -0.10 6.08
CA ALA A 109 4.22 1.20 6.11
C ALA A 109 3.46 1.43 7.43
N GLN A 110 2.75 0.44 7.96
CA GLN A 110 2.10 0.52 9.27
C GLN A 110 3.13 0.73 10.38
N GLN A 111 4.21 -0.04 10.39
CA GLN A 111 5.27 0.11 11.39
C GLN A 111 5.92 1.49 11.33
N GLY A 112 6.20 2.00 10.12
CA GLY A 112 6.71 3.35 9.90
C GLY A 112 5.74 4.42 10.41
N LEU A 113 4.44 4.25 10.14
CA LEU A 113 3.40 5.16 10.62
C LEU A 113 3.34 5.16 12.16
N PHE A 114 3.20 4.01 12.80
CA PHE A 114 3.10 3.92 14.27
C PHE A 114 4.34 4.46 15.00
N THR A 115 5.50 4.41 14.35
CA THR A 115 6.74 4.97 14.90
C THR A 115 6.81 6.49 14.77
N THR A 116 6.39 7.03 13.62
CA THR A 116 6.56 8.45 13.29
C THR A 116 5.35 9.31 13.72
N LEU A 117 4.15 8.75 13.69
CA LEU A 117 2.91 9.47 14.00
C LEU A 117 2.86 10.10 15.40
N PRO A 118 3.23 9.40 16.49
CA PRO A 118 3.16 10.00 17.82
C PRO A 118 4.01 11.26 17.93
N LEU A 119 5.20 11.25 17.30
CA LEU A 119 6.06 12.41 17.27
C LEU A 119 5.45 13.55 16.45
N GLY A 120 4.89 13.24 15.27
CA GLY A 120 4.21 14.21 14.42
C GLY A 120 3.01 14.85 15.11
N TYR A 121 2.17 14.07 15.77
CA TYR A 121 1.04 14.57 16.55
C TYR A 121 1.49 15.41 17.75
N LEU A 122 2.55 15.00 18.45
CA LEU A 122 3.10 15.78 19.56
C LEU A 122 3.59 17.16 19.09
N VAL A 123 4.34 17.20 17.98
CA VAL A 123 4.80 18.47 17.39
C VAL A 123 3.60 19.35 16.97
N MET A 124 2.59 18.78 16.31
CA MET A 124 1.38 19.51 15.95
C MET A 124 0.62 20.04 17.20
N PHE A 125 0.54 19.23 18.25
CA PHE A 125 -0.08 19.68 19.51
C PHE A 125 0.67 20.86 20.12
N VAL A 126 2.00 20.77 20.19
CA VAL A 126 2.84 21.87 20.71
C VAL A 126 2.66 23.15 19.88
N ILE A 127 2.66 23.03 18.56
CA ILE A 127 2.42 24.18 17.67
C ILE A 127 1.03 24.79 17.93
N THR A 128 0.00 23.96 18.09
CA THR A 128 -1.36 24.44 18.39
C THR A 128 -1.42 25.18 19.72
N VAL A 129 -0.75 24.67 20.76
CA VAL A 129 -0.67 25.34 22.07
C VAL A 129 0.07 26.68 21.96
N LEU A 130 1.18 26.72 21.24
CA LEU A 130 1.96 27.96 21.05
C LEU A 130 1.15 29.02 20.27
N MET A 131 0.41 28.61 19.26
CA MET A 131 -0.38 29.50 18.42
C MET A 131 -1.49 30.20 19.23
N PHE A 132 -2.20 29.45 20.08
CA PHE A 132 -3.30 30.01 20.89
C PHE A 132 -2.86 30.50 22.28
N SER A 133 -1.61 30.27 22.67
CA SER A 133 -1.13 30.53 24.04
C SER A 133 -2.06 29.96 25.12
N SER A 134 -2.81 28.90 24.79
CA SER A 134 -3.85 28.32 25.64
C SER A 134 -3.95 26.81 25.43
N VAL A 135 -3.60 26.03 26.44
CA VAL A 135 -3.77 24.58 26.44
C VAL A 135 -5.23 24.16 26.29
N LYS A 136 -6.17 24.94 26.87
CA LYS A 136 -7.62 24.65 26.82
C LYS A 136 -8.13 24.64 25.38
N ASN A 137 -7.73 25.62 24.58
CA ASN A 137 -8.14 25.76 23.19
C ASN A 137 -7.52 24.64 22.35
N ALA A 138 -6.25 24.33 22.56
CA ALA A 138 -5.59 23.22 21.90
C ALA A 138 -6.27 21.87 22.19
N VAL A 139 -6.57 21.59 23.47
CA VAL A 139 -7.26 20.35 23.87
C VAL A 139 -8.66 20.28 23.25
N ALA A 140 -9.40 21.38 23.20
CA ALA A 140 -10.74 21.42 22.57
C ALA A 140 -10.67 21.06 21.08
N ILE A 141 -9.67 21.57 20.34
CA ILE A 141 -9.44 21.23 18.93
C ILE A 141 -9.11 19.73 18.81
N TRP A 142 -8.20 19.23 19.64
CA TRP A 142 -7.76 17.83 19.56
C TRP A 142 -8.82 16.82 19.95
N LEU A 143 -9.80 17.19 20.79
CA LEU A 143 -10.96 16.36 21.12
C LEU A 143 -11.89 16.11 19.91
N THR A 144 -11.81 16.93 18.88
CA THR A 144 -12.61 16.70 17.65
C THR A 144 -12.12 15.48 16.87
N VAL A 145 -10.82 15.12 16.97
CA VAL A 145 -10.26 13.97 16.26
C VAL A 145 -10.89 12.63 16.68
N PRO A 146 -10.94 12.25 17.98
CA PRO A 146 -11.64 11.04 18.38
C PRO A 146 -13.14 11.09 18.12
N LEU A 147 -13.74 12.28 18.10
CA LEU A 147 -15.18 12.44 17.79
C LEU A 147 -15.48 12.05 16.33
N ALA A 148 -14.53 12.23 15.42
CA ALA A 148 -14.66 11.81 14.03
C ALA A 148 -14.87 10.30 13.88
N LEU A 149 -14.32 9.48 14.78
CA LEU A 149 -14.54 8.03 14.77
C LEU A 149 -16.02 7.67 14.88
N ILE A 150 -16.82 8.52 15.56
CA ILE A 150 -18.27 8.34 15.66
C ILE A 150 -18.94 8.48 14.29
N GLY A 151 -18.42 9.35 13.41
CA GLY A 151 -18.90 9.51 12.04
C GLY A 151 -18.43 8.40 11.12
N VAL A 152 -17.19 7.97 11.27
CA VAL A 152 -16.56 6.94 10.43
C VAL A 152 -17.15 5.55 10.68
N THR A 153 -17.43 5.18 11.94
CA THR A 153 -17.94 3.86 12.31
C THR A 153 -19.26 3.49 11.61
N PRO A 154 -20.30 4.33 11.61
CA PRO A 154 -21.51 4.06 10.84
C PRO A 154 -21.26 3.95 9.33
N GLY A 155 -20.25 4.67 8.81
CA GLY A 155 -19.86 4.58 7.42
C GLY A 155 -19.46 3.15 7.03
N PHE A 156 -18.58 2.53 7.79
CA PHE A 156 -18.16 1.15 7.56
C PHE A 156 -19.29 0.15 7.79
N LEU A 157 -20.11 0.35 8.82
CA LEU A 157 -21.24 -0.54 9.11
C LEU A 157 -22.30 -0.53 7.98
N LEU A 158 -22.55 0.63 7.37
CA LEU A 158 -23.54 0.76 6.29
C LEU A 158 -23.03 0.27 4.94
N THR A 159 -21.74 0.46 4.68
CA THR A 159 -21.14 0.03 3.40
C THR A 159 -20.67 -1.41 3.41
N GLY A 160 -20.44 -1.99 4.60
CA GLY A 160 -19.89 -3.34 4.75
C GLY A 160 -18.45 -3.48 4.26
N ILE A 161 -17.78 -2.35 3.96
CA ILE A 161 -16.40 -2.35 3.49
C ILE A 161 -15.47 -2.65 4.66
N PRO A 162 -14.50 -3.57 4.50
CA PRO A 162 -13.59 -3.91 5.58
C PRO A 162 -12.59 -2.78 5.85
N PHE A 163 -12.22 -2.64 7.13
CA PHE A 163 -11.24 -1.65 7.58
C PHE A 163 -9.82 -2.15 7.30
N GLY A 164 -9.23 -1.66 6.22
CA GLY A 164 -7.88 -2.02 5.78
C GLY A 164 -6.85 -0.92 5.99
N PHE A 165 -5.64 -1.12 5.46
CA PHE A 165 -4.54 -0.16 5.52
C PHE A 165 -4.91 1.20 4.91
N MET A 166 -5.65 1.22 3.80
CA MET A 166 -6.11 2.46 3.17
C MET A 166 -7.07 3.26 4.07
N ALA A 167 -7.87 2.59 4.90
CA ALA A 167 -8.71 3.25 5.88
C ALA A 167 -7.91 3.97 6.97
N LEU A 168 -6.78 3.39 7.40
CA LEU A 168 -5.85 4.05 8.32
C LEU A 168 -5.28 5.35 7.72
N ILE A 169 -4.86 5.32 6.47
CA ILE A 169 -4.37 6.52 5.76
C ILE A 169 -5.49 7.56 5.67
N GLY A 170 -6.72 7.12 5.37
CA GLY A 170 -7.90 7.97 5.38
C GLY A 170 -8.13 8.65 6.73
N LEU A 171 -8.04 7.91 7.84
CA LEU A 171 -8.17 8.46 9.20
C LEU A 171 -7.09 9.50 9.53
N LEU A 172 -5.86 9.26 9.08
CA LEU A 172 -4.77 10.22 9.25
C LEU A 172 -5.03 11.53 8.51
N SER A 173 -5.41 11.42 7.24
CA SER A 173 -5.78 12.56 6.41
C SER A 173 -6.92 13.34 7.01
N LEU A 174 -7.96 12.62 7.48
CA LEU A 174 -9.11 13.18 8.17
C LEU A 174 -8.72 13.94 9.45
N SER A 175 -7.86 13.36 10.29
CA SER A 175 -7.42 14.01 11.53
C SER A 175 -6.74 15.36 11.26
N GLY A 176 -5.91 15.44 10.22
CA GLY A 176 -5.27 16.69 9.80
C GLY A 176 -6.29 17.73 9.34
N MET A 177 -7.31 17.33 8.60
CA MET A 177 -8.39 18.20 8.13
C MET A 177 -9.23 18.75 9.29
N LEU A 178 -9.59 17.89 10.25
CA LEU A 178 -10.36 18.28 11.43
C LEU A 178 -9.60 19.24 12.33
N ILE A 179 -8.31 18.99 12.58
CA ILE A 179 -7.47 19.89 13.36
C ILE A 179 -7.39 21.26 12.68
N ARG A 180 -7.17 21.29 11.36
CA ARG A 180 -7.17 22.54 10.60
C ARG A 180 -8.48 23.30 10.71
N ASN A 181 -9.62 22.62 10.54
CA ASN A 181 -10.94 23.24 10.66
C ASN A 181 -11.19 23.74 12.08
N GLY A 182 -10.78 22.97 13.09
CA GLY A 182 -10.85 23.36 14.51
C GLY A 182 -10.00 24.60 14.82
N ILE A 183 -8.78 24.69 14.30
CA ILE A 183 -7.89 25.85 14.45
C ILE A 183 -8.58 27.11 13.93
N VAL A 184 -9.09 27.06 12.70
CA VAL A 184 -9.74 28.22 12.06
C VAL A 184 -11.01 28.65 12.79
N LEU A 185 -11.79 27.70 13.32
CA LEU A 185 -12.98 27.99 14.11
C LEU A 185 -12.62 28.64 15.44
N VAL A 186 -11.67 28.10 16.18
CA VAL A 186 -11.25 28.65 17.49
C VAL A 186 -10.61 30.03 17.33
N GLU A 187 -9.82 30.25 16.27
CA GLU A 187 -9.28 31.56 15.95
C GLU A 187 -10.38 32.62 15.74
N GLU A 188 -11.40 32.27 14.97
CA GLU A 188 -12.55 33.17 14.77
C GLU A 188 -13.27 33.46 16.07
N ILE A 189 -13.48 32.44 16.94
CA ILE A 189 -14.09 32.63 18.26
C ILE A 189 -13.27 33.60 19.13
N GLU A 190 -11.95 33.44 19.17
CA GLU A 190 -11.09 34.33 19.97
C GLU A 190 -11.08 35.76 19.44
N GLN A 191 -11.14 35.97 18.12
CA GLN A 191 -11.27 37.29 17.52
C GLN A 191 -12.61 37.96 17.88
N GLN A 192 -13.71 37.21 17.86
CA GLN A 192 -15.02 37.72 18.17
C GLN A 192 -15.23 37.99 19.67
N LYS A 193 -14.60 37.22 20.56
CA LYS A 193 -14.64 37.47 22.01
C LYS A 193 -14.09 38.84 22.41
N ALA A 194 -13.23 39.43 21.58
CA ALA A 194 -12.73 40.77 21.83
C ALA A 194 -13.79 41.86 21.63
N GLN A 195 -14.91 41.57 20.93
CA GLN A 195 -15.95 42.54 20.54
C GLN A 195 -17.33 42.17 21.06
N GLN A 196 -17.57 40.92 21.45
CA GLN A 196 -18.89 40.43 21.84
C GLN A 196 -18.81 39.51 23.07
N ASP A 197 -19.98 39.24 23.67
CA ASP A 197 -20.09 38.24 24.73
C ASP A 197 -19.72 36.83 24.21
N GLN A 198 -19.21 36.00 25.10
CA GLN A 198 -18.67 34.68 24.76
C GLN A 198 -19.68 33.81 23.99
N HIS A 199 -20.94 33.79 24.39
CA HIS A 199 -21.97 33.00 23.72
C HIS A 199 -22.24 33.50 22.29
N SER A 200 -22.37 34.80 22.14
CA SER A 200 -22.60 35.47 20.85
C SER A 200 -21.41 35.28 19.90
N ALA A 201 -20.18 35.32 20.43
CA ALA A 201 -18.98 35.10 19.69
C ALA A 201 -18.92 33.65 19.10
N ILE A 202 -19.29 32.64 19.89
CA ILE A 202 -19.33 31.25 19.44
C ILE A 202 -20.40 31.07 18.34
N VAL A 203 -21.61 31.58 18.54
CA VAL A 203 -22.68 31.47 17.54
C VAL A 203 -22.33 32.20 16.25
N TYR A 204 -21.73 33.37 16.33
CA TYR A 204 -21.28 34.12 15.17
C TYR A 204 -20.17 33.38 14.41
N ALA A 205 -19.14 32.92 15.09
CA ALA A 205 -18.05 32.17 14.49
C ALA A 205 -18.55 30.87 13.81
N ALA A 206 -19.43 30.12 14.47
CA ALA A 206 -20.03 28.93 13.91
C ALA A 206 -20.82 29.21 12.63
N THR A 207 -21.67 30.27 12.65
CA THR A 207 -22.47 30.65 11.48
C THR A 207 -21.63 31.20 10.32
N SER A 208 -20.59 31.99 10.59
CA SER A 208 -19.71 32.55 9.56
C SER A 208 -18.88 31.46 8.86
N ARG A 209 -18.46 30.43 9.60
CA ARG A 209 -17.64 29.32 9.09
C ARG A 209 -18.45 28.16 8.51
N LEU A 210 -19.75 28.08 8.79
CA LEU A 210 -20.62 27.02 8.31
C LEU A 210 -20.58 26.90 6.77
N ARG A 211 -20.72 28.04 6.08
CA ARG A 211 -20.75 28.05 4.61
C ARG A 211 -19.43 27.59 3.96
N PRO A 212 -18.24 28.09 4.35
CA PRO A 212 -16.96 27.57 3.85
C PRO A 212 -16.77 26.08 4.18
N ILE A 213 -17.10 25.62 5.39
CA ILE A 213 -16.96 24.22 5.79
C ILE A 213 -17.86 23.32 4.96
N LEU A 214 -19.14 23.65 4.79
CA LEU A 214 -20.03 22.88 3.94
C LEU A 214 -19.58 22.84 2.49
N LEU A 215 -19.01 23.93 1.96
CA LEU A 215 -18.52 23.98 0.60
C LEU A 215 -17.31 23.02 0.42
N THR A 216 -16.37 23.04 1.38
CA THR A 216 -15.23 22.11 1.36
C THR A 216 -15.69 20.67 1.51
N ALA A 217 -16.64 20.37 2.40
CA ALA A 217 -17.22 19.04 2.56
C ALA A 217 -17.85 18.54 1.25
N PHE A 218 -18.69 19.32 0.61
CA PHE A 218 -19.28 18.97 -0.69
C PHE A 218 -18.24 18.75 -1.78
N THR A 219 -17.22 19.59 -1.87
CA THR A 219 -16.17 19.42 -2.87
C THR A 219 -15.33 18.18 -2.61
N THR A 220 -15.04 17.85 -1.34
CA THR A 220 -14.34 16.64 -0.95
C THR A 220 -15.16 15.39 -1.30
N VAL A 221 -16.44 15.37 -0.93
CA VAL A 221 -17.35 14.25 -1.24
C VAL A 221 -17.44 14.02 -2.75
N LEU A 222 -17.68 15.08 -3.53
CA LEU A 222 -17.76 14.97 -4.99
C LEU A 222 -16.43 14.55 -5.62
N GLY A 223 -15.32 15.08 -5.10
CA GLY A 223 -13.98 14.72 -5.60
C GLY A 223 -13.57 13.28 -5.31
N LEU A 224 -14.04 12.73 -4.20
CA LEU A 224 -13.75 11.34 -3.80
C LEU A 224 -14.78 10.32 -4.33
N ALA A 225 -15.91 10.78 -4.85
CA ALA A 225 -16.95 9.87 -5.38
C ALA A 225 -16.45 8.86 -6.41
N PRO A 226 -15.56 9.21 -7.37
CA PRO A 226 -15.01 8.23 -8.29
C PRO A 226 -14.16 7.14 -7.61
N LEU A 227 -13.50 7.44 -6.47
CA LEU A 227 -12.69 6.48 -5.74
C LEU A 227 -13.52 5.38 -5.05
N LEU A 228 -14.82 5.57 -4.88
CA LEU A 228 -15.71 4.52 -4.38
C LEU A 228 -15.84 3.34 -5.34
N LEU A 229 -15.54 3.56 -6.63
CA LEU A 229 -15.56 2.52 -7.66
C LEU A 229 -14.23 1.74 -7.72
N ASP A 230 -13.19 2.24 -7.07
CA ASP A 230 -11.88 1.61 -7.04
C ASP A 230 -11.74 0.77 -5.77
N VAL A 231 -11.60 -0.54 -5.93
CA VAL A 231 -11.54 -1.52 -4.82
C VAL A 231 -10.42 -1.21 -3.83
N PHE A 232 -9.29 -0.66 -4.29
CA PHE A 232 -8.14 -0.36 -3.45
C PHE A 232 -8.35 0.90 -2.59
N PHE A 233 -8.90 1.97 -3.18
CA PHE A 233 -9.08 3.26 -2.49
C PHE A 233 -10.45 3.42 -1.81
N GLN A 234 -11.38 2.49 -2.03
CA GLN A 234 -12.75 2.56 -1.55
C GLN A 234 -12.84 2.79 -0.03
N SER A 235 -12.06 2.06 0.77
CA SER A 235 -12.07 2.20 2.23
C SER A 235 -11.57 3.56 2.70
N MET A 236 -10.58 4.14 2.04
CA MET A 236 -10.09 5.49 2.30
C MET A 236 -11.15 6.54 1.96
N ALA A 237 -11.79 6.40 0.80
CA ALA A 237 -12.86 7.31 0.37
C ALA A 237 -14.03 7.33 1.37
N VAL A 238 -14.46 6.16 1.86
CA VAL A 238 -15.54 6.06 2.86
C VAL A 238 -15.18 6.76 4.16
N VAL A 239 -13.94 6.62 4.65
CA VAL A 239 -13.47 7.31 5.86
C VAL A 239 -13.62 8.82 5.71
N ILE A 240 -13.11 9.38 4.63
CA ILE A 240 -13.08 10.83 4.44
C ILE A 240 -14.48 11.39 4.14
N MET A 241 -15.25 10.73 3.27
CA MET A 241 -16.58 11.21 2.86
C MET A 241 -17.63 11.17 3.99
N ARG A 242 -17.53 10.23 4.90
CA ARG A 242 -18.56 10.01 5.93
C ARG A 242 -18.33 10.80 7.21
N SER A 243 -17.17 11.39 7.35
CA SER A 243 -16.76 12.16 8.52
C SER A 243 -17.04 13.67 8.38
N GLU A 244 -17.32 14.12 7.17
CA GLU A 244 -17.75 15.47 6.84
C GLU A 244 -19.29 15.57 6.72
#